data_2793aceba356b8aa90dfe596c6815bd3
#
_entry.id   2793aceba356b8aa90dfe596c6815bd3
#
_cell.length_a   1.000
_cell.length_b   1.000
_cell.length_c   1.000
_cell.angle_alpha   90.00
_cell.angle_beta   90.00
_cell.angle_gamma   90.00
#
_symmetry.space_group_name_H-M   'P 1'
#
loop_
_entity.id
_entity.type
_entity.pdbx_description
1 polymer ?
#
loop_
_entity_poly.entity_id
_entity_poly.type
_entity_poly.pdbx_seq_one_letter_code
_entity_poly.pdbx_strand_id
1 'polypeptide(L)'
;MSSTILQDRVAIVTGAGAGLGRSHALELARQGARVVVNDVSGTAQTVVDDINRSGGTAIANTADVTCYDEMQAMAADTIARYGRIDILVNNAGILRDRTFAKMPLDDFRNVMDVHVMGTVNATKAVWAQMQLQEYGRIVMTTSSSGLYGNFGQSNYAAAKMAVVGLMQTLSLEGARHNVRVNCLAPTAVTAMTEGLISQEAAAILVPERVSEGLVFLLSDDAPTRMILLSGGGSFECAHITMTRGIHVAGTDDTVMQLRKQRAAIEDPSNQLIPVSGWDQSKLELHKAMLKGTEK
;
A
#
# COMPACT_ATOMS: atom_id res chain seq x y z
N MET A 1 -6.49 -25.73 -18.33
CA MET A 1 -5.27 -25.28 -17.65
C MET A 1 -5.50 -23.84 -17.26
N SER A 2 -5.50 -23.51 -15.98
CA SER A 2 -5.59 -22.11 -15.51
C SER A 2 -4.36 -21.38 -16.02
N SER A 3 -4.53 -20.31 -16.81
CA SER A 3 -3.39 -19.49 -17.24
C SER A 3 -2.76 -18.86 -16.00
N THR A 4 -1.48 -19.06 -15.80
CA THR A 4 -0.71 -18.45 -14.71
C THR A 4 -0.51 -16.97 -15.05
N ILE A 5 -1.07 -16.08 -14.25
CA ILE A 5 -1.11 -14.61 -14.51
C ILE A 5 0.28 -13.97 -14.39
N LEU A 6 1.16 -14.54 -13.55
CA LEU A 6 2.48 -13.99 -13.23
C LEU A 6 3.64 -14.88 -13.73
N GLN A 7 3.38 -15.62 -14.81
CA GLN A 7 4.36 -16.56 -15.35
C GLN A 7 5.72 -15.87 -15.60
N ASP A 8 6.78 -16.46 -15.03
CA ASP A 8 8.18 -16.01 -15.11
C ASP A 8 8.48 -14.62 -14.54
N ARG A 9 7.52 -13.95 -13.88
CA ARG A 9 7.76 -12.71 -13.13
C ARG A 9 8.62 -12.98 -11.90
N VAL A 10 9.45 -12.01 -11.54
CA VAL A 10 10.29 -12.05 -10.33
C VAL A 10 9.68 -11.12 -9.29
N ALA A 11 9.31 -11.69 -8.13
CA ALA A 11 8.62 -10.99 -7.07
C ALA A 11 9.43 -10.98 -5.77
N ILE A 12 9.50 -9.83 -5.11
CA ILE A 12 10.01 -9.68 -3.75
C ILE A 12 8.82 -9.41 -2.83
N VAL A 13 8.67 -10.19 -1.76
CA VAL A 13 7.65 -9.98 -0.73
C VAL A 13 8.35 -9.78 0.61
N THR A 14 8.15 -8.61 1.24
CA THR A 14 8.74 -8.29 2.55
C THR A 14 7.81 -8.72 3.69
N GLY A 15 8.39 -9.14 4.83
CA GLY A 15 7.63 -9.69 5.94
C GLY A 15 6.87 -10.97 5.55
N ALA A 16 7.50 -11.82 4.73
CA ALA A 16 6.86 -12.95 4.08
C ALA A 16 7.00 -14.28 4.83
N GLY A 17 7.57 -14.26 6.04
CA GLY A 17 7.77 -15.47 6.84
C GLY A 17 6.50 -16.00 7.52
N ALA A 18 5.45 -15.19 7.66
CA ALA A 18 4.21 -15.56 8.33
C ALA A 18 3.00 -14.76 7.80
N GLY A 19 1.80 -15.12 8.25
CA GLY A 19 0.55 -14.37 8.05
C GLY A 19 0.26 -14.02 6.61
N LEU A 20 -0.11 -12.76 6.36
CA LEU A 20 -0.41 -12.24 5.02
C LEU A 20 0.76 -12.37 4.06
N GLY A 21 1.97 -12.01 4.49
CA GLY A 21 3.16 -12.09 3.64
C GLY A 21 3.45 -13.50 3.16
N ARG A 22 3.32 -14.50 4.05
CA ARG A 22 3.42 -15.92 3.66
C ARG A 22 2.34 -16.30 2.63
N SER A 23 1.09 -15.94 2.88
CA SER A 23 -0.02 -16.20 1.94
C SER A 23 0.24 -15.54 0.58
N HIS A 24 0.71 -14.31 0.58
CA HIS A 24 1.09 -13.59 -0.64
C HIS A 24 2.20 -14.33 -1.41
N ALA A 25 3.28 -14.73 -0.74
CA ALA A 25 4.39 -15.43 -1.37
C ALA A 25 3.95 -16.77 -2.00
N LEU A 26 3.13 -17.54 -1.30
CA LEU A 26 2.57 -18.80 -1.80
C LEU A 26 1.68 -18.58 -3.02
N GLU A 27 0.80 -17.57 -2.98
CA GLU A 27 -0.11 -17.28 -4.09
C GLU A 27 0.64 -16.78 -5.32
N LEU A 28 1.64 -15.89 -5.16
CA LEU A 28 2.45 -15.42 -6.28
C LEU A 28 3.21 -16.57 -6.94
N ALA A 29 3.76 -17.49 -6.16
CA ALA A 29 4.41 -18.69 -6.68
C ALA A 29 3.42 -19.60 -7.44
N ARG A 30 2.20 -19.79 -6.91
CA ARG A 30 1.12 -20.54 -7.57
C ARG A 30 0.73 -19.92 -8.92
N GLN A 31 0.83 -18.60 -9.05
CA GLN A 31 0.59 -17.85 -10.28
C GLN A 31 1.80 -17.83 -11.23
N GLY A 32 2.87 -18.58 -10.93
CA GLY A 32 4.04 -18.77 -11.80
C GLY A 32 5.19 -17.79 -11.56
N ALA A 33 5.13 -16.95 -10.52
CA ALA A 33 6.23 -16.06 -10.18
C ALA A 33 7.38 -16.82 -9.49
N ARG A 34 8.60 -16.32 -9.67
CA ARG A 34 9.78 -16.66 -8.87
C ARG A 34 9.83 -15.70 -7.69
N VAL A 35 9.83 -16.22 -6.46
CA VAL A 35 9.59 -15.40 -5.28
C VAL A 35 10.82 -15.29 -4.39
N VAL A 36 11.21 -14.06 -4.05
CA VAL A 36 12.13 -13.77 -2.95
C VAL A 36 11.27 -13.55 -1.70
N VAL A 37 11.37 -14.49 -0.77
CA VAL A 37 10.68 -14.47 0.51
C VAL A 37 11.60 -13.75 1.51
N ASN A 38 11.33 -12.46 1.77
CA ASN A 38 12.11 -11.67 2.70
C ASN A 38 11.43 -11.59 4.07
N ASP A 39 12.16 -11.94 5.11
CA ASP A 39 11.73 -11.79 6.51
C ASP A 39 12.94 -11.82 7.45
N VAL A 40 13.03 -10.89 8.39
CA VAL A 40 14.11 -10.84 9.39
C VAL A 40 14.10 -12.04 10.36
N SER A 41 12.96 -12.70 10.52
CA SER A 41 12.84 -13.95 11.29
C SER A 41 13.34 -15.14 10.45
N GLY A 42 13.81 -16.18 11.07
CA GLY A 42 14.25 -17.38 10.39
C GLY A 42 13.16 -18.18 9.65
N THR A 43 11.90 -17.70 9.65
CA THR A 43 10.73 -18.41 9.10
C THR A 43 10.63 -18.35 7.56
N ALA A 44 11.38 -17.42 6.91
CA ALA A 44 11.39 -17.30 5.45
C ALA A 44 11.74 -18.62 4.74
N GLN A 45 12.70 -19.40 5.27
CA GLN A 45 13.11 -20.67 4.68
C GLN A 45 11.97 -21.70 4.66
N THR A 46 11.14 -21.77 5.71
CA THR A 46 9.99 -22.68 5.74
C THR A 46 9.00 -22.37 4.59
N VAL A 47 8.76 -21.09 4.31
CA VAL A 47 7.89 -20.67 3.21
C VAL A 47 8.50 -21.02 1.85
N VAL A 48 9.80 -20.84 1.70
CA VAL A 48 10.55 -21.26 0.50
C VAL A 48 10.43 -22.77 0.27
N ASP A 49 10.58 -23.57 1.33
CA ASP A 49 10.47 -25.03 1.22
C ASP A 49 9.05 -25.45 0.82
N ASP A 50 8.01 -24.77 1.33
CA ASP A 50 6.62 -25.02 0.95
C ASP A 50 6.37 -24.67 -0.53
N ILE A 51 6.88 -23.55 -1.00
CA ILE A 51 6.78 -23.12 -2.42
C ILE A 51 7.48 -24.13 -3.32
N ASN A 52 8.72 -24.48 -3.02
CA ASN A 52 9.52 -25.39 -3.84
C ASN A 52 8.94 -26.82 -3.87
N ARG A 53 8.41 -27.30 -2.72
CA ARG A 53 7.71 -28.58 -2.62
C ARG A 53 6.44 -28.62 -3.48
N SER A 54 5.78 -27.48 -3.65
CA SER A 54 4.58 -27.33 -4.48
C SER A 54 4.91 -27.13 -5.98
N GLY A 55 6.19 -27.20 -6.37
CA GLY A 55 6.65 -27.06 -7.76
C GLY A 55 6.90 -25.60 -8.20
N GLY A 56 6.81 -24.63 -7.29
CA GLY A 56 7.17 -23.23 -7.52
C GLY A 56 8.69 -23.01 -7.42
N THR A 57 9.10 -21.75 -7.49
CA THR A 57 10.49 -21.34 -7.33
C THR A 57 10.60 -20.19 -6.33
N ALA A 58 11.33 -20.39 -5.25
CA ALA A 58 11.55 -19.34 -4.26
C ALA A 58 12.95 -19.41 -3.65
N ILE A 59 13.39 -18.28 -3.10
CA ILE A 59 14.60 -18.14 -2.27
C ILE A 59 14.28 -17.34 -1.02
N ALA A 60 14.96 -17.63 0.08
CA ALA A 60 14.87 -16.87 1.32
C ALA A 60 15.85 -15.70 1.31
N ASN A 61 15.45 -14.61 1.99
CA ASN A 61 16.29 -13.46 2.26
C ASN A 61 15.95 -12.93 3.66
N THR A 62 16.96 -12.52 4.44
CA THR A 62 16.79 -12.09 5.84
C THR A 62 17.07 -10.60 6.06
N ALA A 63 17.16 -9.83 5.00
CA ALA A 63 17.44 -8.40 5.07
C ALA A 63 16.36 -7.64 5.88
N ASP A 64 16.81 -6.70 6.72
CA ASP A 64 15.95 -5.81 7.49
C ASP A 64 15.48 -4.65 6.61
N VAL A 65 14.16 -4.49 6.46
CA VAL A 65 13.57 -3.40 5.66
C VAL A 65 13.97 -2.01 6.18
N THR A 66 14.32 -1.88 7.46
CA THR A 66 14.76 -0.61 8.03
C THR A 66 16.19 -0.23 7.62
N CYS A 67 16.97 -1.19 7.09
CA CYS A 67 18.34 -0.98 6.61
C CYS A 67 18.36 -0.87 5.08
N TYR A 68 18.63 0.33 4.55
CA TYR A 68 18.65 0.56 3.11
C TYR A 68 19.72 -0.26 2.38
N ASP A 69 20.92 -0.38 2.96
CA ASP A 69 22.02 -1.14 2.35
C ASP A 69 21.66 -2.64 2.19
N GLU A 70 20.96 -3.20 3.18
CA GLU A 70 20.47 -4.58 3.09
C GLU A 70 19.40 -4.75 2.00
N MET A 71 18.50 -3.75 1.84
CA MET A 71 17.52 -3.76 0.76
C MET A 71 18.19 -3.65 -0.62
N GLN A 72 19.25 -2.83 -0.74
CA GLN A 72 20.04 -2.76 -1.98
C GLN A 72 20.75 -4.09 -2.29
N ALA A 73 21.35 -4.72 -1.30
CA ALA A 73 21.99 -6.03 -1.45
C ALA A 73 20.98 -7.10 -1.90
N MET A 74 19.80 -7.17 -1.27
CA MET A 74 18.72 -8.08 -1.67
C MET A 74 18.29 -7.84 -3.12
N ALA A 75 18.14 -6.61 -3.56
CA ALA A 75 17.77 -6.26 -4.93
C ALA A 75 18.89 -6.69 -5.90
N ALA A 76 20.15 -6.41 -5.58
CA ALA A 76 21.31 -6.79 -6.40
C ALA A 76 21.42 -8.31 -6.55
N ASP A 77 21.27 -9.07 -5.46
CA ASP A 77 21.28 -10.54 -5.48
C ASP A 77 20.11 -11.10 -6.32
N THR A 78 18.94 -10.49 -6.22
CA THR A 78 17.77 -10.87 -7.02
C THR A 78 18.03 -10.65 -8.51
N ILE A 79 18.62 -9.52 -8.89
CA ILE A 79 18.99 -9.21 -10.28
C ILE A 79 20.08 -10.17 -10.77
N ALA A 80 21.11 -10.42 -9.98
CA ALA A 80 22.18 -11.35 -10.33
C ALA A 80 21.65 -12.76 -10.60
N ARG A 81 20.65 -13.19 -9.85
CA ARG A 81 20.07 -14.54 -9.96
C ARG A 81 19.04 -14.67 -11.09
N TYR A 82 18.18 -13.69 -11.27
CA TYR A 82 17.00 -13.78 -12.15
C TYR A 82 17.00 -12.78 -13.31
N GLY A 83 17.92 -11.84 -13.34
CA GLY A 83 18.08 -10.82 -14.39
C GLY A 83 17.08 -9.67 -14.33
N ARG A 84 16.09 -9.73 -13.42
CA ARG A 84 14.99 -8.75 -13.35
C ARG A 84 14.32 -8.70 -11.97
N ILE A 85 13.58 -7.64 -11.73
CA ILE A 85 12.61 -7.52 -10.60
C ILE A 85 11.33 -6.91 -11.16
N ASP A 86 10.26 -7.68 -11.21
CA ASP A 86 8.97 -7.24 -11.77
C ASP A 86 8.00 -6.73 -10.71
N ILE A 87 8.04 -7.33 -9.52
CA ILE A 87 7.04 -7.17 -8.48
C ILE A 87 7.73 -6.88 -7.15
N LEU A 88 7.22 -5.87 -6.42
CA LEU A 88 7.55 -5.64 -5.03
C LEU A 88 6.27 -5.55 -4.21
N VAL A 89 6.15 -6.39 -3.18
CA VAL A 89 5.08 -6.33 -2.19
C VAL A 89 5.66 -5.86 -0.86
N ASN A 90 5.41 -4.61 -0.52
CA ASN A 90 5.77 -4.01 0.76
C ASN A 90 4.74 -4.42 1.81
N ASN A 91 4.98 -5.54 2.49
CA ASN A 91 4.07 -6.08 3.49
C ASN A 91 4.65 -6.08 4.91
N ALA A 92 5.96 -6.00 5.09
CA ALA A 92 6.60 -5.98 6.40
C ALA A 92 5.97 -4.95 7.34
N GLY A 93 5.76 -5.33 8.60
CA GLY A 93 5.11 -4.44 9.56
C GLY A 93 5.08 -5.01 10.97
N ILE A 94 4.86 -4.11 11.94
CA ILE A 94 4.73 -4.39 13.37
C ILE A 94 3.53 -3.65 13.95
N LEU A 95 3.03 -4.12 15.09
CA LEU A 95 2.04 -3.40 15.91
C LEU A 95 2.63 -3.02 17.26
N ARG A 96 2.34 -1.79 17.70
CA ARG A 96 2.65 -1.25 19.03
C ARG A 96 1.48 -0.40 19.48
N ASP A 97 0.32 -1.06 19.68
CA ASP A 97 -0.96 -0.40 19.93
C ASP A 97 -1.03 0.13 21.36
N ARG A 98 -1.28 1.42 21.50
CA ARG A 98 -1.54 2.12 22.77
C ARG A 98 -2.34 3.38 22.51
N THR A 99 -3.13 3.83 23.49
CA THR A 99 -3.74 5.18 23.41
C THR A 99 -2.64 6.24 23.32
N PHE A 100 -2.87 7.29 22.56
CA PHE A 100 -1.87 8.34 22.28
C PHE A 100 -1.23 8.90 23.55
N ALA A 101 -2.02 9.13 24.61
CA ALA A 101 -1.52 9.64 25.89
C ALA A 101 -0.54 8.67 26.60
N LYS A 102 -0.60 7.36 26.31
CA LYS A 102 0.24 6.34 26.95
C LYS A 102 1.29 5.76 26.01
N MET A 103 1.33 6.22 24.76
CA MET A 103 2.23 5.68 23.74
C MET A 103 3.65 6.20 23.93
N PRO A 104 4.66 5.34 24.13
CA PRO A 104 6.06 5.76 24.10
C PRO A 104 6.43 6.30 22.72
N LEU A 105 7.21 7.37 22.66
CA LEU A 105 7.67 7.92 21.39
C LEU A 105 8.55 6.95 20.61
N ASP A 106 9.26 6.06 21.28
CA ASP A 106 10.08 5.04 20.62
C ASP A 106 9.21 3.98 19.94
N ASP A 107 8.08 3.59 20.53
CA ASP A 107 7.10 2.73 19.85
C ASP A 107 6.53 3.42 18.60
N PHE A 108 6.29 4.73 18.69
CA PHE A 108 5.84 5.51 17.53
C PHE A 108 6.90 5.52 16.43
N ARG A 109 8.16 5.83 16.76
CA ARG A 109 9.28 5.84 15.81
C ARG A 109 9.50 4.48 15.18
N ASN A 110 9.54 3.41 15.97
CA ASN A 110 9.74 2.05 15.47
C ASN A 110 8.67 1.65 14.45
N VAL A 111 7.41 2.02 14.69
CA VAL A 111 6.32 1.75 13.74
C VAL A 111 6.53 2.55 12.44
N MET A 112 6.92 3.83 12.54
CA MET A 112 7.24 4.64 11.36
C MET A 112 8.45 4.08 10.60
N ASP A 113 9.49 3.66 11.29
CA ASP A 113 10.70 3.14 10.66
C ASP A 113 10.42 1.84 9.89
N VAL A 114 9.69 0.90 10.48
CA VAL A 114 9.38 -0.36 9.80
C VAL A 114 8.39 -0.14 8.64
N HIS A 115 7.28 0.57 8.88
CA HIS A 115 6.20 0.67 7.89
C HIS A 115 6.49 1.70 6.80
N VAL A 116 7.03 2.87 7.15
CA VAL A 116 7.25 3.95 6.19
C VAL A 116 8.66 3.84 5.60
N MET A 117 9.70 3.90 6.46
CA MET A 117 11.07 3.84 5.94
C MET A 117 11.39 2.48 5.32
N GLY A 118 10.88 1.37 5.89
CA GLY A 118 11.02 0.04 5.29
C GLY A 118 10.40 -0.03 3.89
N THR A 119 9.19 0.54 3.70
CA THR A 119 8.56 0.64 2.39
C THR A 119 9.37 1.53 1.43
N VAL A 120 9.90 2.66 1.92
CA VAL A 120 10.75 3.56 1.12
C VAL A 120 12.03 2.85 0.71
N ASN A 121 12.73 2.19 1.64
CA ASN A 121 13.99 1.51 1.39
C ASN A 121 13.85 0.41 0.34
N ALA A 122 12.89 -0.50 0.53
CA ALA A 122 12.67 -1.60 -0.41
C ALA A 122 12.23 -1.06 -1.80
N THR A 123 11.34 -0.07 -1.85
CA THR A 123 10.90 0.54 -3.11
C THR A 123 12.06 1.24 -3.81
N LYS A 124 12.86 2.01 -3.09
CA LYS A 124 14.02 2.72 -3.64
C LYS A 124 15.07 1.76 -4.21
N ALA A 125 15.29 0.62 -3.56
CA ALA A 125 16.24 -0.40 -4.00
C ALA A 125 15.88 -1.03 -5.36
N VAL A 126 14.60 -1.15 -5.68
CA VAL A 126 14.14 -1.78 -6.95
C VAL A 126 13.74 -0.76 -8.02
N TRP A 127 13.56 0.52 -7.65
CA TRP A 127 12.94 1.53 -8.51
C TRP A 127 13.68 1.76 -9.82
N ALA A 128 15.00 1.96 -9.77
CA ALA A 128 15.82 2.19 -10.95
C ALA A 128 15.80 0.98 -11.92
N GLN A 129 15.83 -0.24 -11.37
CA GLN A 129 15.74 -1.46 -12.16
C GLN A 129 14.38 -1.58 -12.86
N MET A 130 13.27 -1.30 -12.16
CA MET A 130 11.94 -1.33 -12.76
C MET A 130 11.77 -0.26 -13.85
N GLN A 131 12.35 0.93 -13.66
CA GLN A 131 12.37 1.96 -14.71
C GLN A 131 13.17 1.52 -15.92
N LEU A 132 14.36 0.95 -15.73
CA LEU A 132 15.25 0.47 -16.81
C LEU A 132 14.58 -0.62 -17.66
N GLN A 133 13.84 -1.51 -17.05
CA GLN A 133 13.14 -2.62 -17.75
C GLN A 133 11.75 -2.22 -18.26
N GLU A 134 11.32 -0.96 -18.06
CA GLU A 134 10.01 -0.41 -18.44
C GLU A 134 8.83 -1.27 -17.93
N TYR A 135 9.00 -1.86 -16.76
CA TYR A 135 7.98 -2.67 -16.10
C TYR A 135 8.24 -2.73 -14.60
N GLY A 136 7.19 -2.46 -13.81
CA GLY A 136 7.20 -2.64 -12.38
C GLY A 136 5.77 -2.69 -11.84
N ARG A 137 5.54 -3.54 -10.83
CA ARG A 137 4.28 -3.62 -10.09
C ARG A 137 4.62 -3.55 -8.62
N ILE A 138 4.23 -2.47 -7.98
CA ILE A 138 4.52 -2.23 -6.56
C ILE A 138 3.20 -2.16 -5.81
N VAL A 139 3.06 -2.99 -4.78
CA VAL A 139 1.93 -2.92 -3.86
C VAL A 139 2.44 -2.61 -2.46
N MET A 140 1.85 -1.60 -1.85
CA MET A 140 2.13 -1.16 -0.50
C MET A 140 0.97 -1.52 0.41
N THR A 141 1.22 -2.29 1.47
CA THR A 141 0.18 -2.67 2.43
C THR A 141 -0.18 -1.48 3.31
N THR A 142 -1.35 -0.90 3.07
CA THR A 142 -2.00 0.08 3.94
C THR A 142 -2.96 -0.60 4.91
N SER A 143 -3.94 0.10 5.45
CA SER A 143 -4.94 -0.44 6.39
C SER A 143 -6.16 0.45 6.45
N SER A 144 -7.32 -0.12 6.78
CA SER A 144 -8.52 0.62 7.18
C SER A 144 -8.23 1.57 8.35
N SER A 145 -7.33 1.20 9.26
CA SER A 145 -6.88 2.09 10.35
C SER A 145 -6.17 3.33 9.83
N GLY A 146 -5.39 3.21 8.75
CA GLY A 146 -4.77 4.38 8.09
C GLY A 146 -5.79 5.25 7.37
N LEU A 147 -6.78 4.63 6.72
CA LEU A 147 -7.78 5.34 5.92
C LEU A 147 -8.86 6.02 6.78
N TYR A 148 -9.28 5.37 7.86
CA TYR A 148 -10.48 5.78 8.63
C TYR A 148 -10.21 6.03 10.10
N GLY A 149 -8.99 5.73 10.57
CA GLY A 149 -8.62 5.81 11.98
C GLY A 149 -9.07 4.58 12.78
N ASN A 150 -8.34 4.28 13.86
CA ASN A 150 -8.73 3.27 14.84
C ASN A 150 -8.20 3.67 16.22
N PHE A 151 -9.00 3.43 17.27
CA PHE A 151 -8.63 3.78 18.64
C PHE A 151 -7.37 3.01 19.08
N GLY A 152 -6.41 3.72 19.65
CA GLY A 152 -5.16 3.13 20.15
C GLY A 152 -4.08 2.87 19.10
N GLN A 153 -4.28 3.26 17.85
CA GLN A 153 -3.37 2.99 16.73
C GLN A 153 -2.84 4.26 16.05
N SER A 154 -2.58 5.33 16.81
CA SER A 154 -2.13 6.60 16.23
C SER A 154 -0.81 6.50 15.45
N ASN A 155 0.16 5.71 15.91
CA ASN A 155 1.40 5.40 15.20
C ASN A 155 1.17 4.59 13.93
N TYR A 156 0.42 3.50 14.04
CA TYR A 156 0.12 2.60 12.94
C TYR A 156 -0.75 3.29 11.87
N ALA A 157 -1.79 4.00 12.27
CA ALA A 157 -2.66 4.75 11.36
C ALA A 157 -1.87 5.84 10.60
N ALA A 158 -1.01 6.59 11.31
CA ALA A 158 -0.14 7.59 10.68
C ALA A 158 0.80 6.95 9.65
N ALA A 159 1.44 5.83 9.99
CA ALA A 159 2.34 5.12 9.08
C ALA A 159 1.59 4.58 7.86
N LYS A 160 0.41 3.97 8.04
CA LYS A 160 -0.38 3.38 6.94
C LYS A 160 -0.98 4.45 6.02
N MET A 161 -1.28 5.66 6.53
CA MET A 161 -1.68 6.77 5.68
C MET A 161 -0.49 7.43 4.97
N ALA A 162 0.69 7.49 5.59
CA ALA A 162 1.92 7.95 4.93
C ALA A 162 2.26 7.10 3.70
N VAL A 163 2.07 5.78 3.79
CA VAL A 163 2.27 4.86 2.66
C VAL A 163 1.30 5.17 1.51
N VAL A 164 0.06 5.58 1.78
CA VAL A 164 -0.88 6.03 0.75
C VAL A 164 -0.37 7.29 0.05
N GLY A 165 0.14 8.27 0.80
CA GLY A 165 0.76 9.47 0.22
C GLY A 165 1.96 9.16 -0.68
N LEU A 166 2.81 8.23 -0.26
CA LEU A 166 3.94 7.74 -1.07
C LEU A 166 3.45 7.09 -2.37
N MET A 167 2.48 6.17 -2.31
CA MET A 167 1.86 5.52 -3.47
C MET A 167 1.30 6.54 -4.45
N GLN A 168 0.57 7.57 -3.96
CA GLN A 168 0.00 8.63 -4.79
C GLN A 168 1.06 9.31 -5.66
N THR A 169 2.21 9.66 -5.07
CA THR A 169 3.30 10.34 -5.76
C THR A 169 4.04 9.39 -6.72
N LEU A 170 4.43 8.22 -6.24
CA LEU A 170 5.20 7.26 -7.04
C LEU A 170 4.41 6.71 -8.23
N SER A 171 3.07 6.65 -8.15
CA SER A 171 2.22 6.28 -9.28
C SER A 171 2.32 7.28 -10.44
N LEU A 172 2.52 8.58 -10.14
CA LEU A 172 2.73 9.62 -11.16
C LEU A 172 4.14 9.55 -11.73
N GLU A 173 5.16 9.37 -10.88
CA GLU A 173 6.56 9.27 -11.31
C GLU A 173 6.85 8.03 -12.13
N GLY A 174 6.20 6.91 -11.81
CA GLY A 174 6.36 5.62 -12.49
C GLY A 174 5.63 5.51 -13.83
N ALA A 175 4.64 6.36 -14.09
CA ALA A 175 3.70 6.21 -15.20
C ALA A 175 4.36 6.06 -16.57
N ARG A 176 5.40 6.87 -16.87
CA ARG A 176 6.10 6.84 -18.17
C ARG A 176 7.03 5.63 -18.35
N HIS A 177 7.29 4.88 -17.27
CA HIS A 177 8.14 3.68 -17.29
C HIS A 177 7.33 2.40 -17.07
N ASN A 178 6.00 2.46 -17.19
CA ASN A 178 5.09 1.34 -16.90
C ASN A 178 5.30 0.74 -15.50
N VAL A 179 5.73 1.58 -14.53
CA VAL A 179 5.80 1.21 -13.13
C VAL A 179 4.48 1.62 -12.48
N ARG A 180 3.67 0.65 -12.10
CA ARG A 180 2.35 0.85 -11.47
C ARG A 180 2.47 0.65 -9.97
N VAL A 181 1.93 1.60 -9.20
CA VAL A 181 2.02 1.59 -7.74
C VAL A 181 0.61 1.67 -7.15
N ASN A 182 0.29 0.71 -6.28
CA ASN A 182 -1.04 0.59 -5.66
C ASN A 182 -0.92 0.35 -4.16
N CYS A 183 -2.00 0.56 -3.43
CA CYS A 183 -2.14 0.16 -2.04
C CYS A 183 -3.13 -0.99 -1.89
N LEU A 184 -2.84 -1.90 -0.96
CA LEU A 184 -3.74 -2.95 -0.49
C LEU A 184 -4.07 -2.69 0.97
N ALA A 185 -5.35 -2.58 1.31
CA ALA A 185 -5.86 -2.49 2.68
C ALA A 185 -6.52 -3.83 3.05
N PRO A 186 -5.77 -4.75 3.67
CA PRO A 186 -6.26 -6.10 3.94
C PRO A 186 -7.13 -6.18 5.19
N THR A 187 -8.12 -7.06 5.17
CA THR A 187 -8.83 -7.55 6.35
C THR A 187 -8.69 -9.08 6.40
N ALA A 188 -7.82 -9.56 7.26
CA ALA A 188 -7.58 -11.00 7.45
C ALA A 188 -7.24 -11.31 8.91
N VAL A 189 -7.52 -12.53 9.32
CA VAL A 189 -7.06 -13.06 10.60
C VAL A 189 -5.63 -13.52 10.45
N THR A 190 -4.78 -12.98 11.29
CA THR A 190 -3.36 -13.35 11.41
C THR A 190 -3.01 -13.39 12.90
N ALA A 191 -1.81 -13.80 13.24
CA ALA A 191 -1.33 -13.73 14.63
C ALA A 191 -1.44 -12.31 15.25
N MET A 192 -1.48 -11.27 14.42
CA MET A 192 -1.67 -9.87 14.87
C MET A 192 -3.11 -9.56 15.29
N THR A 193 -4.10 -10.30 14.82
CA THR A 193 -5.53 -10.08 15.06
C THR A 193 -6.19 -11.24 15.80
N GLU A 194 -5.41 -12.24 16.20
CA GLU A 194 -5.88 -13.40 16.94
C GLU A 194 -6.53 -12.97 18.27
N GLY A 195 -7.70 -13.52 18.57
CA GLY A 195 -8.47 -13.21 19.77
C GLY A 195 -9.35 -11.95 19.68
N LEU A 196 -9.24 -11.15 18.62
CA LEU A 196 -10.09 -9.97 18.41
C LEU A 196 -11.34 -10.28 17.58
N ILE A 197 -11.42 -11.44 16.95
CA ILE A 197 -12.42 -11.81 15.95
C ILE A 197 -13.05 -13.15 16.34
N SER A 198 -14.37 -13.32 16.15
CA SER A 198 -15.05 -14.59 16.40
C SER A 198 -14.54 -15.71 15.49
N GLN A 199 -14.70 -16.98 15.91
CA GLN A 199 -14.28 -18.14 15.11
C GLN A 199 -14.98 -18.18 13.74
N GLU A 200 -16.25 -17.78 13.67
CA GLU A 200 -17.01 -17.72 12.41
C GLU A 200 -16.42 -16.68 11.46
N ALA A 201 -16.11 -15.49 11.96
CA ALA A 201 -15.47 -14.45 11.14
C ALA A 201 -14.04 -14.84 10.75
N ALA A 202 -13.31 -15.56 11.62
CA ALA A 202 -11.97 -16.06 11.33
C ALA A 202 -11.96 -17.07 10.17
N ALA A 203 -12.98 -17.91 10.05
CA ALA A 203 -13.13 -18.87 8.96
C ALA A 203 -13.39 -18.18 7.59
N ILE A 204 -13.90 -16.93 7.60
CA ILE A 204 -14.17 -16.16 6.39
C ILE A 204 -12.98 -15.28 6.02
N LEU A 205 -12.37 -14.64 7.01
CA LEU A 205 -11.30 -13.65 6.83
C LEU A 205 -9.92 -14.30 6.71
N VAL A 206 -9.82 -15.31 5.85
CA VAL A 206 -8.56 -16.02 5.61
C VAL A 206 -7.60 -15.20 4.72
N PRO A 207 -6.28 -15.23 4.98
CA PRO A 207 -5.27 -14.48 4.22
C PRO A 207 -5.27 -14.76 2.72
N GLU A 208 -5.65 -15.96 2.31
CA GLU A 208 -5.69 -16.41 0.91
C GLU A 208 -6.62 -15.55 0.07
N ARG A 209 -7.77 -15.14 0.62
CA ARG A 209 -8.74 -14.26 -0.07
C ARG A 209 -8.17 -12.87 -0.33
N VAL A 210 -7.30 -12.39 0.54
CA VAL A 210 -6.59 -11.11 0.35
C VAL A 210 -5.53 -11.25 -0.75
N SER A 211 -4.85 -12.40 -0.81
CA SER A 211 -3.81 -12.66 -1.80
C SER A 211 -4.37 -12.73 -3.23
N GLU A 212 -5.63 -13.13 -3.41
CA GLU A 212 -6.33 -13.03 -4.71
C GLU A 212 -6.44 -11.58 -5.18
N GLY A 213 -6.80 -10.64 -4.30
CA GLY A 213 -6.84 -9.21 -4.59
C GLY A 213 -5.45 -8.62 -4.87
N LEU A 214 -4.41 -9.12 -4.20
CA LEU A 214 -3.05 -8.73 -4.50
C LEU A 214 -2.66 -9.10 -5.94
N VAL A 215 -2.96 -10.32 -6.40
CA VAL A 215 -2.65 -10.76 -7.78
C VAL A 215 -3.28 -9.83 -8.82
N PHE A 216 -4.52 -9.38 -8.60
CA PHE A 216 -5.16 -8.38 -9.46
C PHE A 216 -4.35 -7.08 -9.57
N LEU A 217 -3.79 -6.59 -8.46
CA LEU A 217 -2.95 -5.38 -8.44
C LEU A 217 -1.56 -5.58 -9.08
N LEU A 218 -1.17 -6.81 -9.39
CA LEU A 218 0.15 -7.18 -9.92
C LEU A 218 0.10 -7.68 -11.35
N SER A 219 -1.09 -7.87 -11.93
CA SER A 219 -1.27 -8.32 -13.32
C SER A 219 -0.71 -7.33 -14.35
N ASP A 220 -0.58 -7.75 -15.60
CA ASP A 220 -0.05 -6.91 -16.67
C ASP A 220 -0.95 -5.70 -16.94
N ASP A 221 -2.26 -5.85 -16.78
CA ASP A 221 -3.29 -4.81 -16.91
C ASP A 221 -3.68 -4.15 -15.58
N ALA A 222 -2.95 -4.42 -14.49
CA ALA A 222 -3.22 -3.85 -13.17
C ALA A 222 -3.49 -2.35 -13.23
N PRO A 223 -4.38 -1.81 -12.38
CA PRO A 223 -4.53 -0.36 -12.25
C PRO A 223 -3.24 0.28 -11.73
N THR A 224 -3.19 1.61 -11.72
CA THR A 224 -2.22 2.35 -10.90
C THR A 224 -2.96 3.33 -10.00
N ARG A 225 -2.40 3.62 -8.83
CA ARG A 225 -2.96 4.57 -7.87
C ARG A 225 -4.27 4.11 -7.21
N MET A 226 -4.56 2.83 -7.25
CA MET A 226 -5.72 2.24 -6.57
C MET A 226 -5.42 1.96 -5.10
N ILE A 227 -6.40 2.19 -4.23
CA ILE A 227 -6.42 1.70 -2.85
C ILE A 227 -7.48 0.60 -2.81
N LEU A 228 -7.04 -0.66 -2.94
CA LEU A 228 -7.92 -1.82 -2.90
C LEU A 228 -8.11 -2.28 -1.44
N LEU A 229 -9.35 -2.35 -0.99
CA LEU A 229 -9.71 -3.03 0.24
C LEU A 229 -10.04 -4.48 -0.10
N SER A 230 -9.56 -5.42 0.69
CA SER A 230 -9.73 -6.85 0.42
C SER A 230 -9.86 -7.66 1.69
N GLY A 231 -10.95 -8.43 1.82
CA GLY A 231 -11.18 -9.30 2.97
C GLY A 231 -12.39 -10.19 2.78
N GLY A 232 -12.30 -11.46 3.16
CA GLY A 232 -13.41 -12.41 3.10
C GLY A 232 -14.00 -12.64 1.70
N GLY A 233 -13.25 -12.32 0.63
CA GLY A 233 -13.72 -12.39 -0.76
C GLY A 233 -14.48 -11.14 -1.22
N SER A 234 -14.50 -10.07 -0.42
CA SER A 234 -15.03 -8.75 -0.79
C SER A 234 -13.90 -7.85 -1.23
N PHE A 235 -14.17 -7.02 -2.24
CA PHE A 235 -13.19 -6.11 -2.83
C PHE A 235 -13.85 -4.75 -3.07
N GLU A 236 -13.33 -3.70 -2.44
CA GLU A 236 -13.80 -2.32 -2.58
C GLU A 236 -12.62 -1.41 -2.95
N CYS A 237 -12.92 -0.24 -3.50
CA CYS A 237 -11.92 0.79 -3.78
C CYS A 237 -12.15 2.01 -2.90
N ALA A 238 -11.13 2.41 -2.14
CA ALA A 238 -11.16 3.68 -1.42
C ALA A 238 -10.56 4.81 -2.27
N HIS A 239 -11.13 6.01 -2.10
CA HIS A 239 -10.67 7.23 -2.76
C HIS A 239 -10.39 8.34 -1.74
N ILE A 240 -9.37 9.16 -2.02
CA ILE A 240 -9.21 10.47 -1.40
C ILE A 240 -9.91 11.46 -2.29
N THR A 241 -10.97 12.09 -1.77
CA THR A 241 -11.86 12.98 -2.51
C THR A 241 -11.78 14.41 -1.99
N MET A 242 -12.24 15.34 -2.79
CA MET A 242 -12.38 16.75 -2.47
C MET A 242 -13.79 17.21 -2.85
N THR A 243 -14.49 17.87 -1.92
CA THR A 243 -15.78 18.48 -2.22
C THR A 243 -15.63 19.65 -3.20
N ARG A 244 -16.71 20.06 -3.82
CA ARG A 244 -16.71 21.29 -4.64
C ARG A 244 -16.52 22.52 -3.79
N GLY A 245 -16.99 22.52 -2.54
CA GLY A 245 -16.89 23.64 -1.62
C GLY A 245 -17.45 24.95 -2.19
N ILE A 246 -17.08 26.07 -1.58
CA ILE A 246 -17.55 27.43 -1.92
C ILE A 246 -16.38 28.30 -2.33
N HIS A 247 -16.67 29.49 -2.88
CA HIS A 247 -15.76 30.61 -2.98
C HIS A 247 -16.31 31.82 -2.23
N VAL A 248 -15.49 32.45 -1.42
CA VAL A 248 -15.82 33.71 -0.73
C VAL A 248 -14.90 34.78 -1.30
N ALA A 249 -15.45 35.76 -2.01
CA ALA A 249 -14.68 36.95 -2.44
C ALA A 249 -14.22 37.69 -1.18
N GLY A 250 -12.96 38.16 -1.18
CA GLY A 250 -12.35 38.80 -0.02
C GLY A 250 -13.24 39.87 0.58
N THR A 251 -13.73 39.60 1.80
CA THR A 251 -14.57 40.50 2.59
C THR A 251 -14.04 40.50 4.01
N ASP A 252 -14.34 41.54 4.78
CA ASP A 252 -13.94 41.67 6.17
C ASP A 252 -14.59 40.59 7.08
N ASP A 253 -15.51 39.77 6.54
CA ASP A 253 -16.30 38.79 7.30
C ASP A 253 -16.19 37.35 6.75
N THR A 254 -15.02 36.98 6.19
CA THR A 254 -14.80 35.64 5.58
C THR A 254 -15.10 34.50 6.57
N VAL A 255 -14.70 34.64 7.84
CA VAL A 255 -14.90 33.57 8.84
C VAL A 255 -16.39 33.34 9.10
N MET A 256 -17.22 34.40 9.16
CA MET A 256 -18.67 34.26 9.32
C MET A 256 -19.32 33.63 8.09
N GLN A 257 -18.84 33.95 6.88
CA GLN A 257 -19.31 33.30 5.65
C GLN A 257 -18.98 31.80 5.64
N LEU A 258 -17.78 31.39 6.04
CA LEU A 258 -17.42 29.97 6.18
C LEU A 258 -18.32 29.24 7.17
N ARG A 259 -18.57 29.87 8.34
CA ARG A 259 -19.47 29.29 9.37
C ARG A 259 -20.90 29.14 8.86
N LYS A 260 -21.44 30.16 8.18
CA LYS A 260 -22.80 30.17 7.62
C LYS A 260 -22.98 29.14 6.51
N GLN A 261 -21.95 28.93 5.69
CA GLN A 261 -21.99 28.07 4.52
C GLN A 261 -21.31 26.73 4.75
N ARG A 262 -21.11 26.31 6.00
CA ARG A 262 -20.44 25.05 6.37
C ARG A 262 -21.02 23.85 5.64
N ALA A 263 -22.34 23.73 5.57
CA ALA A 263 -23.00 22.61 4.89
C ALA A 263 -22.62 22.51 3.39
N ALA A 264 -22.45 23.65 2.71
CA ALA A 264 -22.02 23.67 1.30
C ALA A 264 -20.52 23.31 1.13
N ILE A 265 -19.70 23.61 2.15
CA ILE A 265 -18.29 23.20 2.15
C ILE A 265 -18.18 21.68 2.32
N GLU A 266 -19.00 21.11 3.20
CA GLU A 266 -18.99 19.68 3.54
C GLU A 266 -19.84 18.81 2.60
N ASP A 267 -20.55 19.38 1.63
CA ASP A 267 -21.45 18.67 0.72
C ASP A 267 -20.69 17.58 -0.07
N PRO A 268 -20.97 16.28 0.17
CA PRO A 268 -20.32 15.19 -0.52
C PRO A 268 -20.86 14.94 -1.92
N SER A 269 -21.95 15.61 -2.33
CA SER A 269 -22.48 15.48 -3.68
C SER A 269 -21.49 16.07 -4.70
N ASN A 270 -21.27 15.37 -5.80
CA ASN A 270 -20.34 15.81 -6.86
C ASN A 270 -18.87 15.99 -6.42
N GLN A 271 -18.40 15.14 -5.50
CA GLN A 271 -16.98 15.10 -5.12
C GLN A 271 -16.08 14.85 -6.33
N LEU A 272 -14.88 15.39 -6.26
CA LEU A 272 -13.80 15.12 -7.20
C LEU A 272 -12.84 14.10 -6.61
N ILE A 273 -12.31 13.22 -7.45
CA ILE A 273 -11.13 12.41 -7.17
C ILE A 273 -9.94 13.11 -7.84
N PRO A 274 -9.14 13.90 -7.11
CA PRO A 274 -8.03 14.64 -7.72
C PRO A 274 -6.97 13.67 -8.27
N VAL A 275 -6.47 13.94 -9.47
CA VAL A 275 -5.39 13.17 -10.09
C VAL A 275 -4.03 13.59 -9.55
N SER A 276 -3.89 14.85 -9.14
CA SER A 276 -2.67 15.40 -8.55
C SER A 276 -3.00 16.54 -7.59
N GLY A 277 -2.00 17.00 -6.82
CA GLY A 277 -2.14 18.17 -5.94
C GLY A 277 -2.52 19.46 -6.71
N TRP A 278 -2.18 19.55 -7.99
CA TRP A 278 -2.54 20.71 -8.85
C TRP A 278 -4.04 20.84 -9.08
N ASP A 279 -4.83 19.79 -8.96
CA ASP A 279 -6.29 19.86 -9.21
C ASP A 279 -7.01 20.69 -8.15
N GLN A 280 -6.48 20.73 -6.92
CA GLN A 280 -6.96 21.66 -5.89
C GLN A 280 -6.76 23.11 -6.35
N SER A 281 -5.54 23.49 -6.71
CA SER A 281 -5.21 24.85 -7.14
C SER A 281 -6.01 25.27 -8.38
N LYS A 282 -6.19 24.36 -9.35
CA LYS A 282 -7.01 24.61 -10.54
C LYS A 282 -8.46 24.91 -10.18
N LEU A 283 -9.05 24.13 -9.26
CA LEU A 283 -10.43 24.34 -8.81
C LEU A 283 -10.59 25.69 -8.10
N GLU A 284 -9.63 26.06 -7.23
CA GLU A 284 -9.64 27.32 -6.48
C GLU A 284 -9.52 28.53 -7.41
N LEU A 285 -8.57 28.48 -8.34
CA LEU A 285 -8.38 29.52 -9.36
C LEU A 285 -9.61 29.67 -10.25
N HIS A 286 -10.17 28.57 -10.74
CA HIS A 286 -11.37 28.59 -11.56
C HIS A 286 -12.55 29.30 -10.87
N LYS A 287 -12.80 28.96 -9.60
CA LYS A 287 -13.85 29.62 -8.81
C LYS A 287 -13.59 31.10 -8.58
N ALA A 288 -12.33 31.49 -8.35
CA ALA A 288 -11.97 32.90 -8.16
C ALA A 288 -12.17 33.70 -9.44
N MET A 289 -11.86 33.15 -10.63
CA MET A 289 -12.01 33.80 -11.93
C MET A 289 -13.48 33.96 -12.35
N LEU A 290 -14.33 32.95 -12.11
CA LEU A 290 -15.74 32.99 -12.49
C LEU A 290 -16.48 34.17 -11.83
N LYS A 291 -16.18 34.51 -10.58
CA LYS A 291 -16.79 35.64 -9.87
C LYS A 291 -16.15 36.99 -10.20
N GLY A 292 -15.02 37.04 -10.88
CA GLY A 292 -14.42 38.26 -11.42
C GLY A 292 -15.09 38.80 -12.70
N THR A 293 -15.89 37.97 -13.36
CA THR A 293 -16.60 38.32 -14.63
C THR A 293 -18.05 38.76 -14.43
N GLU A 294 -18.57 38.73 -13.18
CA GLU A 294 -19.93 39.19 -12.83
C GLU A 294 -19.94 40.61 -12.24
N LYS A 295 -18.96 41.47 -12.60
CA LYS A 295 -18.93 42.92 -12.25
C LYS A 295 -19.27 43.78 -13.43
#